data_ee6261b0556e56de0eef260d7e810b8e
#
_entry.id   ee6261b0556e56de0eef260d7e810b8e
#
_cell.length_a   1.000
_cell.length_b   1.000
_cell.length_c   1.000
_cell.angle_alpha   90.00
_cell.angle_beta   90.00
_cell.angle_gamma   90.00
#
_symmetry.space_group_name_H-M   'P 1'
#
loop_
_entity.id
_entity.type
_entity.pdbx_description
1 polymer ?
#
loop_
_entity_poly.entity_id
_entity_poly.type
_entity_poly.pdbx_seq_one_letter_code
_entity_poly.pdbx_strand_id
1 'polypeptide(L)'
;MKVVLFGGTTEGRMLSGALVALGAQVTVCVATEYGCREQGTCSGVSVRTGRLEEAEMEKVLHGAALCVDATHPYAVRASGNIAAACARAGVPRLRLLRRESPLPADAAVFSTARQAAVHLEQTEGNIFLTTGAKELAAFA
;
A
#
# COMPACT_ATOMS: atom_id res chain seq x y z
N MET A 1 16.18 -9.40 -14.75
CA MET A 1 16.08 -9.45 -13.28
C MET A 1 14.61 -9.58 -12.89
N LYS A 2 14.24 -10.55 -12.04
CA LYS A 2 12.87 -10.70 -11.55
C LYS A 2 12.63 -9.81 -10.32
N VAL A 3 11.60 -8.97 -10.38
CA VAL A 3 11.17 -8.10 -9.27
C VAL A 3 9.72 -8.42 -8.90
N VAL A 4 9.44 -8.56 -7.62
CA VAL A 4 8.08 -8.66 -7.08
C VAL A 4 7.74 -7.34 -6.39
N LEU A 5 6.62 -6.74 -6.77
CA LEU A 5 6.14 -5.47 -6.23
C LEU A 5 4.76 -5.69 -5.60
N PHE A 6 4.64 -5.44 -4.30
CA PHE A 6 3.35 -5.38 -3.64
C PHE A 6 2.81 -3.95 -3.78
N GLY A 7 1.78 -3.80 -4.62
CA GLY A 7 1.26 -2.52 -5.09
C GLY A 7 -0.01 -2.08 -4.39
N GLY A 8 -0.71 -1.16 -5.04
CA GLY A 8 -1.95 -0.54 -4.58
C GLY A 8 -1.81 0.97 -4.38
N THR A 9 -0.73 1.55 -4.85
CA THR A 9 -0.47 3.01 -4.86
C THR A 9 -0.04 3.47 -6.24
N THR A 10 -0.24 4.75 -6.51
CA THR A 10 0.20 5.39 -7.77
C THR A 10 1.71 5.25 -7.95
N GLU A 11 2.48 5.43 -6.87
CA GLU A 11 3.94 5.32 -6.88
C GLU A 11 4.39 3.90 -7.26
N GLY A 12 3.71 2.87 -6.74
CA GLY A 12 3.98 1.47 -7.08
C GLY A 12 3.71 1.18 -8.56
N ARG A 13 2.60 1.72 -9.10
CA ARG A 13 2.28 1.62 -10.53
C ARG A 13 3.34 2.27 -11.42
N MET A 14 3.73 3.50 -11.10
CA MET A 14 4.77 4.21 -11.85
C MET A 14 6.10 3.47 -11.80
N LEU A 15 6.49 2.98 -10.64
CA LEU A 15 7.72 2.22 -10.47
C LEU A 15 7.72 0.92 -11.27
N SER A 16 6.58 0.20 -11.33
CA SER A 16 6.49 -1.05 -12.09
C SER A 16 6.78 -0.82 -13.58
N GLY A 17 6.24 0.24 -14.17
CA GLY A 17 6.52 0.63 -15.55
C GLY A 17 8.00 1.02 -15.77
N ALA A 18 8.57 1.80 -14.85
CA ALA A 18 9.97 2.20 -14.93
C ALA A 18 10.93 1.00 -14.85
N LEU A 19 10.63 0.03 -13.97
CA LEU A 19 11.43 -1.20 -13.84
C LEU A 19 11.39 -2.05 -15.12
N VAL A 20 10.23 -2.15 -15.76
CA VAL A 20 10.09 -2.84 -17.06
C VAL A 20 10.89 -2.12 -18.14
N ALA A 21 10.84 -0.80 -18.20
CA ALA A 21 11.63 -0.01 -19.14
C ALA A 21 13.15 -0.23 -18.98
N LEU A 22 13.59 -0.60 -17.76
CA LEU A 22 14.97 -0.99 -17.44
C LEU A 22 15.25 -2.49 -17.66
N GLY A 23 14.33 -3.23 -18.29
CA GLY A 23 14.51 -4.63 -18.63
C GLY A 23 14.24 -5.62 -17.48
N ALA A 24 13.56 -5.20 -16.41
CA ALA A 24 13.13 -6.11 -15.35
C ALA A 24 11.85 -6.86 -15.74
N GLN A 25 11.73 -8.11 -15.29
CA GLN A 25 10.49 -8.86 -15.27
C GLN A 25 9.76 -8.53 -13.96
N VAL A 26 8.62 -7.86 -14.05
CA VAL A 26 7.92 -7.36 -12.87
C VAL A 26 6.62 -8.12 -12.63
N THR A 27 6.46 -8.67 -11.42
CA THR A 27 5.19 -9.21 -10.93
C THR A 27 4.63 -8.24 -9.90
N VAL A 28 3.46 -7.65 -10.18
CA VAL A 28 2.75 -6.77 -9.25
C VAL A 28 1.65 -7.55 -8.55
N CYS A 29 1.68 -7.57 -7.21
CA CYS A 29 0.63 -8.14 -6.37
C CYS A 29 -0.25 -7.02 -5.82
N VAL A 30 -1.56 -7.10 -6.06
CA VAL A 30 -2.57 -6.15 -5.55
C VAL A 30 -3.66 -6.91 -4.80
N ALA A 31 -4.16 -6.33 -3.71
CA ALA A 31 -5.09 -7.03 -2.82
C ALA A 31 -6.55 -7.06 -3.34
N THR A 32 -6.90 -6.21 -4.31
CA THR A 32 -8.29 -6.00 -4.74
C THR A 32 -8.40 -5.87 -6.25
N GLU A 33 -9.60 -6.16 -6.78
CA GLU A 33 -9.93 -5.90 -8.20
C GLU A 33 -9.79 -4.41 -8.55
N TYR A 34 -10.12 -3.52 -7.63
CA TYR A 34 -9.90 -2.09 -7.83
C TYR A 34 -8.41 -1.80 -8.03
N GLY A 35 -7.54 -2.33 -7.17
CA GLY A 35 -6.09 -2.20 -7.33
C GLY A 35 -5.57 -2.77 -8.66
N CYS A 36 -6.19 -3.84 -9.15
CA CYS A 36 -5.85 -4.41 -10.46
C CYS A 36 -6.21 -3.45 -11.60
N ARG A 37 -7.41 -2.84 -11.56
CA ARG A 37 -7.83 -1.84 -12.55
C ARG A 37 -6.93 -0.61 -12.53
N GLU A 38 -6.60 -0.10 -11.34
CA GLU A 38 -5.69 1.03 -11.16
C GLU A 38 -4.27 0.73 -11.66
N GLN A 39 -3.79 -0.50 -11.47
CA GLN A 39 -2.50 -0.95 -12.01
C GLN A 39 -2.50 -0.90 -13.55
N GLY A 40 -3.63 -1.25 -14.15
CA GLY A 40 -3.78 -1.30 -15.60
C GLY A 40 -2.95 -2.38 -16.25
N THR A 41 -2.90 -2.35 -17.56
CA THR A 41 -2.09 -3.25 -18.38
C THR A 41 -0.81 -2.55 -18.83
N CYS A 42 0.33 -3.17 -18.56
CA CYS A 42 1.63 -2.72 -19.05
C CYS A 42 2.37 -3.94 -19.59
N SER A 43 2.86 -3.86 -20.82
CA SER A 43 3.68 -4.93 -21.40
C SER A 43 4.89 -5.19 -20.52
N GLY A 44 5.16 -6.45 -20.18
CA GLY A 44 6.24 -6.83 -19.27
C GLY A 44 5.90 -6.81 -17.78
N VAL A 45 4.68 -6.39 -17.41
CA VAL A 45 4.16 -6.48 -16.04
C VAL A 45 3.14 -7.62 -15.95
N SER A 46 3.35 -8.56 -15.04
CA SER A 46 2.36 -9.57 -14.67
C SER A 46 1.62 -9.11 -13.42
N VAL A 47 0.29 -9.06 -13.44
CA VAL A 47 -0.51 -8.64 -12.27
C VAL A 47 -1.14 -9.86 -11.61
N ARG A 48 -0.99 -9.97 -10.30
CA ARG A 48 -1.65 -10.96 -9.46
C ARG A 48 -2.62 -10.26 -8.51
N THR A 49 -3.88 -10.58 -8.61
CA THR A 49 -4.95 -10.01 -7.77
C THR A 49 -5.34 -10.96 -6.65
N GLY A 50 -5.63 -10.41 -5.50
CA GLY A 50 -6.08 -11.13 -4.32
C GLY A 50 -5.18 -10.89 -3.11
N ARG A 51 -5.79 -11.00 -1.92
CA ARG A 51 -5.01 -10.94 -0.67
C ARG A 51 -4.16 -12.20 -0.56
N LEU A 52 -2.89 -12.01 -0.28
CA LEU A 52 -1.93 -13.08 -0.06
C LEU A 52 -1.59 -13.17 1.42
N GLU A 53 -1.64 -14.38 1.96
CA GLU A 53 -1.06 -14.68 3.27
C GLU A 53 0.46 -14.90 3.13
N GLU A 54 1.19 -14.90 4.25
CA GLU A 54 2.66 -14.96 4.25
C GLU A 54 3.23 -16.10 3.41
N ALA A 55 2.67 -17.30 3.53
CA ALA A 55 3.14 -18.47 2.77
C ALA A 55 2.94 -18.33 1.24
N GLU A 56 1.90 -17.60 0.83
CA GLU A 56 1.67 -17.32 -0.59
C GLU A 56 2.60 -16.21 -1.09
N MET A 57 2.87 -15.20 -0.26
CA MET A 57 3.87 -14.17 -0.55
C MET A 57 5.25 -14.80 -0.75
N GLU A 58 5.65 -15.73 0.11
CA GLU A 58 6.91 -16.46 0.00
C GLU A 58 7.03 -17.21 -1.33
N LYS A 59 5.97 -17.91 -1.77
CA LYS A 59 5.92 -18.58 -3.07
C LYS A 59 6.12 -17.62 -4.24
N VAL A 60 5.50 -16.44 -4.18
CA VAL A 60 5.63 -15.42 -5.23
C VAL A 60 7.04 -14.84 -5.26
N LEU A 61 7.66 -14.69 -4.10
CA LEU A 61 9.02 -14.16 -3.93
C LEU A 61 10.11 -15.15 -4.39
N HIS A 62 9.78 -16.43 -4.50
CA HIS A 62 10.76 -17.44 -4.91
C HIS A 62 11.45 -17.07 -6.24
N GLY A 63 12.78 -17.02 -6.21
CA GLY A 63 13.61 -16.64 -7.35
C GLY A 63 13.54 -15.15 -7.74
N ALA A 64 12.92 -14.30 -6.93
CA ALA A 64 13.00 -12.86 -7.12
C ALA A 64 14.36 -12.32 -6.64
N ALA A 65 14.91 -11.38 -7.40
CA ALA A 65 16.14 -10.67 -7.00
C ALA A 65 15.84 -9.51 -6.03
N LEU A 66 14.61 -8.99 -6.07
CA LEU A 66 14.19 -7.85 -5.25
C LEU A 66 12.68 -7.91 -5.00
N CYS A 67 12.28 -7.54 -3.80
CA CYS A 67 10.91 -7.21 -3.43
C CYS A 67 10.78 -5.71 -3.20
N VAL A 68 9.75 -5.09 -3.78
CA VAL A 68 9.37 -3.72 -3.47
C VAL A 68 8.02 -3.72 -2.77
N ASP A 69 7.99 -3.24 -1.54
CA ASP A 69 6.76 -3.00 -0.79
C ASP A 69 6.30 -1.55 -1.03
N ALA A 70 5.37 -1.39 -1.96
CA ALA A 70 4.72 -0.14 -2.33
C ALA A 70 3.25 -0.11 -1.86
N THR A 71 2.92 -0.84 -0.80
CA THR A 71 1.58 -0.80 -0.21
C THR A 71 1.33 0.55 0.48
N HIS A 72 0.05 0.90 0.66
CA HIS A 72 -0.31 2.14 1.35
C HIS A 72 0.33 2.21 2.74
N PRO A 73 0.77 3.39 3.23
CA PRO A 73 1.37 3.54 4.56
C PRO A 73 0.56 2.93 5.69
N TYR A 74 -0.77 2.97 5.61
CA TYR A 74 -1.68 2.40 6.62
C TYR A 74 -1.89 0.88 6.50
N ALA A 75 -1.30 0.24 5.50
CA ALA A 75 -1.36 -1.22 5.35
C ALA A 75 -0.31 -1.94 6.23
N VAL A 76 -0.24 -1.59 7.51
CA VAL A 76 0.80 -2.03 8.46
C VAL A 76 0.90 -3.56 8.52
N ARG A 77 -0.25 -4.26 8.61
CA ARG A 77 -0.28 -5.73 8.62
C ARG A 77 0.29 -6.33 7.34
N ALA A 78 -0.13 -5.81 6.17
CA ALA A 78 0.39 -6.31 4.90
C ALA A 78 1.89 -6.09 4.76
N SER A 79 2.37 -4.90 5.13
CA SER A 79 3.81 -4.58 5.12
C SER A 79 4.62 -5.46 6.08
N GLY A 80 4.06 -5.78 7.25
CA GLY A 80 4.67 -6.74 8.18
C GLY A 80 4.77 -8.16 7.60
N ASN A 81 3.70 -8.66 6.99
CA ASN A 81 3.68 -9.97 6.33
C ASN A 81 4.68 -10.04 5.16
N ILE A 82 4.77 -8.95 4.35
CA ILE A 82 5.75 -8.86 3.26
C ILE A 82 7.18 -8.93 3.81
N ALA A 83 7.46 -8.21 4.92
CA ALA A 83 8.78 -8.23 5.54
C ALA A 83 9.15 -9.65 6.02
N ALA A 84 8.23 -10.33 6.69
CA ALA A 84 8.42 -11.70 7.17
C ALA A 84 8.64 -12.69 6.00
N ALA A 85 7.82 -12.60 4.96
CA ALA A 85 7.96 -13.44 3.77
C ALA A 85 9.30 -13.22 3.03
N CYS A 86 9.73 -11.96 2.90
CA CYS A 86 11.04 -11.63 2.32
C CYS A 86 12.20 -12.21 3.12
N ALA A 87 12.14 -12.11 4.46
CA ALA A 87 13.17 -12.67 5.35
C ALA A 87 13.27 -14.20 5.17
N ARG A 88 12.14 -14.91 5.11
CA ARG A 88 12.13 -16.37 4.89
C ARG A 88 12.58 -16.76 3.50
N ALA A 89 12.20 -16.01 2.49
CA ALA A 89 12.61 -16.26 1.10
C ALA A 89 14.05 -15.84 0.79
N GLY A 90 14.73 -15.14 1.71
CA GLY A 90 16.08 -14.59 1.47
C GLY A 90 16.10 -13.50 0.41
N VAL A 91 15.00 -12.78 0.20
CA VAL A 91 14.86 -11.75 -0.85
C VAL A 91 15.00 -10.36 -0.20
N PRO A 92 15.91 -9.51 -0.70
CA PRO A 92 16.03 -8.15 -0.21
C PRO A 92 14.74 -7.36 -0.47
N ARG A 93 14.33 -6.55 0.53
CA ARG A 93 13.12 -5.73 0.49
C ARG A 93 13.43 -4.25 0.52
N LEU A 94 12.82 -3.50 -0.39
CA LEU A 94 12.74 -2.05 -0.35
C LEU A 94 11.32 -1.62 0.02
N ARG A 95 11.19 -0.58 0.84
CA ARG A 95 9.90 0.06 1.14
C ARG A 95 9.80 1.36 0.35
N LEU A 96 8.80 1.45 -0.53
CA LEU A 96 8.48 2.69 -1.24
C LEU A 96 7.38 3.42 -0.48
N LEU A 97 7.71 4.57 0.08
CA LEU A 97 6.76 5.42 0.80
C LEU A 97 6.54 6.72 0.03
N ARG A 98 5.28 7.16 0.00
CA ARG A 98 4.95 8.50 -0.44
C ARG A 98 5.51 9.51 0.57
N ARG A 99 6.02 10.62 0.07
CA ARG A 99 6.35 11.76 0.93
C ARG A 99 5.06 12.24 1.63
N GLU A 100 5.14 12.47 2.93
CA GLU A 100 4.03 13.04 3.68
C GLU A 100 3.72 14.45 3.18
N SER A 101 2.43 14.75 3.02
CA SER A 101 1.98 16.10 2.71
C SER A 101 2.15 16.98 3.96
N PRO A 102 2.65 18.21 3.82
CA PRO A 102 2.68 19.14 4.95
C PRO A 102 1.26 19.40 5.46
N LEU A 103 1.08 19.39 6.76
CA LEU A 103 -0.19 19.78 7.37
C LEU A 103 -0.36 21.30 7.24
N PRO A 104 -1.59 21.81 6.96
CA PRO A 104 -1.89 23.22 7.09
C PRO A 104 -1.58 23.71 8.51
N ALA A 105 -1.16 24.97 8.64
CA ALA A 105 -0.78 25.53 9.93
C ALA A 105 -1.92 25.61 10.95
N ASP A 106 -3.16 25.61 10.46
CA ASP A 106 -4.41 25.64 11.24
C ASP A 106 -5.05 24.26 11.44
N ALA A 107 -4.38 23.19 10.99
CA ALA A 107 -4.90 21.84 11.15
C ALA A 107 -4.84 21.37 12.61
N ALA A 108 -5.99 20.99 13.16
CA ALA A 108 -6.05 20.28 14.44
C ALA A 108 -5.68 18.81 14.23
N VAL A 109 -4.71 18.33 15.01
CA VAL A 109 -4.19 16.96 14.90
C VAL A 109 -4.55 16.17 16.16
N PHE A 110 -5.09 14.98 15.96
CA PHE A 110 -5.52 14.08 17.03
C PHE A 110 -4.85 12.72 16.90
N SER A 111 -4.53 12.10 18.02
CA SER A 111 -3.90 10.77 18.02
C SER A 111 -4.88 9.64 17.72
N THR A 112 -6.18 9.86 17.87
CA THR A 112 -7.22 8.85 17.62
C THR A 112 -8.45 9.48 16.96
N ALA A 113 -9.20 8.67 16.19
CA ALA A 113 -10.49 9.07 15.62
C ALA A 113 -11.50 9.52 16.70
N ARG A 114 -11.50 8.86 17.86
CA ARG A 114 -12.38 9.23 18.98
C ARG A 114 -12.09 10.64 19.53
N GLN A 115 -10.82 11.02 19.66
CA GLN A 115 -10.47 12.38 20.08
C GLN A 115 -10.91 13.42 19.06
N ALA A 116 -10.77 13.12 17.76
CA ALA A 116 -11.28 13.98 16.70
C ALA A 116 -12.82 14.10 16.78
N ALA A 117 -13.53 12.99 16.98
CA ALA A 117 -14.99 12.98 17.10
C ALA A 117 -15.46 13.87 18.26
N VAL A 118 -14.89 13.72 19.47
CA VAL A 118 -15.20 14.55 20.63
C VAL A 118 -14.96 16.04 20.37
N HIS A 119 -13.89 16.38 19.65
CA HIS A 119 -13.63 17.76 19.24
C HIS A 119 -14.72 18.27 18.28
N LEU A 120 -15.12 17.44 17.32
CA LEU A 120 -16.12 17.80 16.32
C LEU A 120 -17.54 17.94 16.89
N GLU A 121 -17.87 17.27 18.01
CA GLU A 121 -19.15 17.48 18.74
C GLU A 121 -19.37 18.93 19.16
N GLN A 122 -18.29 19.70 19.30
CA GLN A 122 -18.34 21.10 19.72
C GLN A 122 -18.33 22.07 18.53
N THR A 123 -18.35 21.56 17.29
CA THR A 123 -18.32 22.37 16.07
C THR A 123 -19.72 22.45 15.47
N GLU A 124 -20.07 23.61 14.92
CA GLU A 124 -21.32 23.79 14.20
C GLU A 124 -21.10 23.51 12.69
N GLY A 125 -22.14 23.02 12.01
CA GLY A 125 -22.13 22.82 10.55
C GLY A 125 -22.02 21.37 10.11
N ASN A 126 -21.78 21.18 8.82
CA ASN A 126 -21.66 19.86 8.21
C ASN A 126 -20.19 19.37 8.24
N ILE A 127 -20.01 18.13 8.64
CA ILE A 127 -18.68 17.51 8.73
C ILE A 127 -18.50 16.55 7.53
N PHE A 128 -17.45 16.75 6.77
CA PHE A 128 -17.07 15.84 5.69
C PHE A 128 -15.96 14.89 6.17
N LEU A 129 -16.29 13.62 6.37
CA LEU A 129 -15.35 12.59 6.82
C LEU A 129 -14.65 11.92 5.64
N THR A 130 -13.33 11.95 5.62
CA THR A 130 -12.47 11.26 4.64
C THR A 130 -11.67 10.13 5.25
N THR A 131 -12.04 9.67 6.46
CA THR A 131 -11.38 8.56 7.15
C THR A 131 -11.70 7.22 6.49
N GLY A 132 -10.89 6.20 6.75
CA GLY A 132 -11.19 4.83 6.33
C GLY A 132 -12.47 4.29 7.01
N ALA A 133 -13.18 3.38 6.34
CA ALA A 133 -14.46 2.82 6.83
C ALA A 133 -14.39 2.22 8.24
N LYS A 134 -13.21 1.75 8.66
CA LYS A 134 -13.01 1.18 10.01
C LYS A 134 -13.14 2.20 11.13
N GLU A 135 -12.88 3.46 10.85
CA GLU A 135 -12.89 4.56 11.83
C GLU A 135 -14.26 5.26 11.90
N LEU A 136 -15.17 4.99 10.96
CA LEU A 136 -16.47 5.68 10.89
C LEU A 136 -17.30 5.51 12.17
N ALA A 137 -17.23 4.35 12.81
CA ALA A 137 -17.96 4.09 14.07
C ALA A 137 -17.58 5.03 15.22
N ALA A 138 -16.42 5.70 15.14
CA ALA A 138 -16.01 6.68 16.15
C ALA A 138 -16.75 8.02 16.04
N PHE A 139 -17.40 8.27 14.87
CA PHE A 139 -18.11 9.52 14.55
C PHE A 139 -19.64 9.34 14.46
N ALA A 140 -20.16 8.15 14.85
CA ALA A 140 -21.57 7.81 14.84
C ALA A 140 -22.26 8.12 16.19
#